data_058902e0ea5c469d11dddb01db872d28
#
_entry.id   058902e0ea5c469d11dddb01db872d28
#
_cell.length_a   1.000
_cell.length_b   1.000
_cell.length_c   1.000
_cell.angle_alpha   90.00
_cell.angle_beta   90.00
_cell.angle_gamma   90.00
#
_symmetry.space_group_name_H-M   'P 1'
#
loop_
_entity.id
_entity.type
_entity.pdbx_description
1 polymer ?
#
loop_
_entity_poly.entity_id
_entity_poly.type
_entity_poly.pdbx_seq_one_letter_code
_entity_poly.pdbx_strand_id
1 'polypeptide(L)'
;MIRIGKFTDFYCDVTKMGTKIPQERYLSKGQFPIIDQGRQTIAGRWDDEDGIFSDVPAIVFGDHTRAIKYIEEPFFIGADGVKILRPKNTQDSPKYLFYALQAARIPDLGYSRHFKAVKELDIRVCSKEEQAEIVRILESIDFLIEKRHEEVRYLDQAVKSRFIEL
;
A
#
# COMPACT_ATOMS: atom_id res chain seq x y z
N MET A 1 1.58 -3.13 -26.27
CA MET A 1 0.84 -4.43 -26.26
C MET A 1 0.38 -4.74 -24.84
N ILE A 2 -0.89 -5.05 -24.66
CA ILE A 2 -1.45 -5.40 -23.34
C ILE A 2 -1.16 -6.88 -23.06
N ARG A 3 -0.58 -7.18 -21.89
CA ARG A 3 -0.42 -8.53 -21.33
C ARG A 3 -1.55 -8.81 -20.35
N ILE A 4 -2.16 -9.98 -20.44
CA ILE A 4 -3.20 -10.44 -19.51
C ILE A 4 -2.71 -11.77 -18.94
N GLY A 5 -2.76 -11.92 -17.63
CA GLY A 5 -2.33 -13.12 -16.94
C GLY A 5 -2.80 -13.14 -15.50
N LYS A 6 -2.47 -14.19 -14.77
CA LYS A 6 -2.77 -14.28 -13.34
C LYS A 6 -1.92 -13.31 -12.53
N PHE A 7 -2.41 -12.92 -11.35
CA PHE A 7 -1.64 -12.14 -10.39
C PHE A 7 -0.19 -12.64 -10.25
N THR A 8 0.00 -13.95 -10.16
CA THR A 8 1.32 -14.58 -10.00
C THR A 8 2.23 -14.45 -11.21
N ASP A 9 1.73 -14.00 -12.36
CA ASP A 9 2.55 -13.71 -13.55
C ASP A 9 3.25 -12.34 -13.45
N PHE A 10 2.68 -11.43 -12.66
CA PHE A 10 3.13 -10.04 -12.56
C PHE A 10 3.70 -9.67 -11.19
N TYR A 11 3.31 -10.35 -10.12
CA TYR A 11 3.75 -10.08 -8.75
C TYR A 11 4.51 -11.26 -8.16
N CYS A 12 5.53 -10.96 -7.36
CA CYS A 12 6.18 -11.92 -6.48
C CYS A 12 5.92 -11.55 -5.01
N ASP A 13 5.64 -12.57 -4.20
CA ASP A 13 5.51 -12.46 -2.74
C ASP A 13 6.91 -12.57 -2.11
N VAL A 14 7.42 -11.47 -1.61
CA VAL A 14 8.71 -11.35 -0.94
C VAL A 14 8.58 -11.17 0.58
N THR A 15 7.42 -11.49 1.14
CA THR A 15 7.11 -11.32 2.57
C THR A 15 8.16 -11.95 3.50
N LYS A 16 8.79 -13.03 3.07
CA LYS A 16 9.84 -13.71 3.86
C LYS A 16 11.10 -12.87 4.08
N MET A 17 11.30 -11.82 3.26
CA MET A 17 12.42 -10.89 3.39
C MET A 17 12.16 -9.80 4.43
N GLY A 18 10.91 -9.62 4.85
CA GLY A 18 10.51 -8.62 5.84
C GLY A 18 10.58 -9.16 7.26
N THR A 19 11.10 -8.39 8.18
CA THR A 19 11.12 -8.70 9.61
C THR A 19 9.83 -8.25 10.27
N LYS A 20 9.22 -9.16 11.04
CA LYS A 20 7.98 -8.88 11.78
C LYS A 20 8.29 -8.30 13.14
N ILE A 21 7.67 -7.19 13.46
CA ILE A 21 7.66 -6.60 14.80
C ILE A 21 6.32 -6.94 15.47
N PRO A 22 6.31 -7.57 16.65
CA PRO A 22 5.07 -7.81 17.40
C PRO A 22 4.41 -6.51 17.82
N GLN A 23 3.07 -6.47 17.83
CA GLN A 23 2.31 -5.25 18.07
C GLN A 23 2.58 -4.60 19.43
N GLU A 24 2.84 -5.41 20.45
CA GLU A 24 3.20 -4.97 21.81
C GLU A 24 4.54 -4.24 21.89
N ARG A 25 5.35 -4.34 20.84
CA ARG A 25 6.66 -3.67 20.72
C ARG A 25 6.63 -2.40 19.86
N TYR A 26 5.48 -2.02 19.32
CA TYR A 26 5.38 -0.80 18.52
C TYR A 26 5.67 0.44 19.37
N LEU A 27 6.51 1.31 18.83
CA LEU A 27 6.79 2.62 19.41
C LEU A 27 5.85 3.66 18.79
N SER A 28 5.46 4.65 19.58
CA SER A 28 4.70 5.81 19.09
C SER A 28 5.58 6.78 18.31
N LYS A 29 6.88 6.79 18.59
CA LYS A 29 7.93 7.56 17.90
C LYS A 29 9.09 6.62 17.62
N GLY A 30 9.77 6.81 16.50
CA GLY A 30 10.91 5.99 16.09
C GLY A 30 11.31 6.32 14.65
N GLN A 31 12.46 5.83 14.24
CA GLN A 31 13.05 6.16 12.95
C GLN A 31 12.33 5.46 11.79
N PHE A 32 12.03 4.18 11.94
CA PHE A 32 11.51 3.35 10.84
C PHE A 32 10.02 3.06 11.01
N PRO A 33 9.21 3.14 9.94
CA PRO A 33 7.79 2.79 10.00
C PRO A 33 7.57 1.29 10.10
N ILE A 34 6.54 0.91 10.84
CA ILE A 34 5.97 -0.45 10.84
C ILE A 34 4.68 -0.42 10.02
N ILE A 35 4.61 -1.26 9.01
CA ILE A 35 3.46 -1.38 8.11
C ILE A 35 2.73 -2.68 8.42
N ASP A 36 1.47 -2.59 8.80
CA ASP A 36 0.61 -3.72 9.09
C ASP A 36 -0.52 -3.87 8.05
N GLN A 37 -1.43 -4.79 8.31
CA GLN A 37 -2.60 -5.01 7.46
C GLN A 37 -3.73 -4.00 7.67
N GLY A 38 -3.65 -3.08 8.66
CA GLY A 38 -4.66 -2.06 8.94
C GLY A 38 -4.81 -1.04 7.80
N ARG A 39 -5.81 -0.18 7.91
CA ARG A 39 -6.06 0.86 6.88
C ARG A 39 -5.09 2.04 6.98
N GLN A 40 -4.54 2.30 8.15
CA GLN A 40 -3.53 3.34 8.34
C GLN A 40 -2.24 2.96 7.62
N THR A 41 -1.58 3.92 7.00
CA THR A 41 -0.32 3.67 6.29
C THR A 41 0.75 3.17 7.26
N ILE A 42 0.93 3.83 8.39
CA ILE A 42 1.90 3.48 9.42
C ILE A 42 1.13 3.03 10.66
N ALA A 43 1.43 1.83 11.15
CA ALA A 43 0.81 1.25 12.34
C ALA A 43 1.56 1.55 13.63
N GLY A 44 2.87 1.79 13.52
CA GLY A 44 3.78 2.11 14.61
C GLY A 44 5.17 2.41 14.10
N ARG A 45 6.13 2.55 15.00
CA ARG A 45 7.51 2.87 14.68
C ARG A 45 8.49 1.91 15.36
N TRP A 46 9.73 1.89 14.86
CA TRP A 46 10.83 1.09 15.34
C TRP A 46 12.15 1.87 15.22
N ASP A 47 13.14 1.62 16.11
CA ASP A 47 14.39 2.39 16.12
C ASP A 47 15.61 1.60 15.65
N ASP A 48 15.56 0.27 15.71
CA ASP A 48 16.66 -0.58 15.26
C ASP A 48 16.51 -0.86 13.76
N GLU A 49 17.58 -0.72 12.98
CA GLU A 49 17.59 -0.97 11.55
C GLU A 49 17.82 -2.44 11.18
N ASP A 50 18.20 -3.29 12.16
CA ASP A 50 18.49 -4.69 11.88
C ASP A 50 17.26 -5.44 11.32
N GLY A 51 17.44 -6.02 10.15
CA GLY A 51 16.40 -6.75 9.45
C GLY A 51 15.34 -5.87 8.76
N ILE A 52 15.58 -4.57 8.57
CA ILE A 52 14.67 -3.69 7.83
C ILE A 52 14.50 -4.16 6.38
N PHE A 53 13.28 -4.12 5.86
CA PHE A 53 13.01 -4.35 4.44
C PHE A 53 13.34 -3.10 3.65
N SER A 54 14.39 -3.15 2.83
CA SER A 54 14.93 -2.01 2.09
C SER A 54 14.74 -2.10 0.56
N ASP A 55 14.19 -3.22 0.03
CA ASP A 55 13.90 -3.36 -1.40
C ASP A 55 12.59 -2.64 -1.77
N VAL A 56 12.63 -1.31 -1.72
CA VAL A 56 11.52 -0.41 -2.03
C VAL A 56 11.69 0.24 -3.40
N PRO A 57 10.61 0.74 -4.04
CA PRO A 57 9.23 0.75 -3.56
C PRO A 57 8.59 -0.64 -3.57
N ALA A 58 7.70 -0.90 -2.61
CA ALA A 58 7.00 -2.15 -2.48
C ALA A 58 5.48 -1.95 -2.29
N ILE A 59 4.70 -2.96 -2.66
CA ILE A 59 3.26 -2.98 -2.41
C ILE A 59 3.02 -3.86 -1.19
N VAL A 60 2.31 -3.32 -0.20
CA VAL A 60 1.90 -4.10 0.99
C VAL A 60 0.41 -4.41 0.89
N PHE A 61 0.07 -5.69 1.04
CA PHE A 61 -1.30 -6.18 1.02
C PHE A 61 -1.69 -6.76 2.37
N GLY A 62 -2.82 -6.31 2.91
CA GLY A 62 -3.41 -6.83 4.15
C GLY A 62 -4.34 -8.01 3.86
N ASP A 63 -3.96 -9.21 4.32
CA ASP A 63 -4.64 -10.47 3.98
C ASP A 63 -6.08 -10.56 4.53
N HIS A 64 -6.37 -9.93 5.66
CA HIS A 64 -7.72 -9.91 6.24
C HIS A 64 -8.51 -8.64 5.89
N THR A 65 -7.83 -7.52 5.67
CA THR A 65 -8.45 -6.21 5.48
C THR A 65 -8.61 -5.82 4.02
N ARG A 66 -7.87 -6.49 3.13
CA ARG A 66 -7.71 -6.14 1.71
C ARG A 66 -7.10 -4.75 1.50
N ALA A 67 -6.51 -4.15 2.54
CA ALA A 67 -5.80 -2.89 2.41
C ALA A 67 -4.59 -3.06 1.48
N ILE A 68 -4.43 -2.13 0.53
CA ILE A 68 -3.31 -2.10 -0.40
C ILE A 68 -2.58 -0.79 -0.18
N LYS A 69 -1.28 -0.87 0.11
CA LYS A 69 -0.43 0.29 0.42
C LYS A 69 0.78 0.30 -0.52
N TYR A 70 1.21 1.48 -0.89
CA TYR A 70 2.45 1.68 -1.65
C TYR A 70 3.49 2.31 -0.72
N ILE A 71 4.63 1.65 -0.52
CA ILE A 71 5.65 2.05 0.45
C ILE A 71 6.94 2.34 -0.29
N GLU A 72 7.46 3.56 -0.13
CA GLU A 72 8.64 4.08 -0.84
C GLU A 72 9.86 4.20 0.07
N GLU A 73 9.69 4.11 1.38
CA GLU A 73 10.77 4.14 2.36
C GLU A 73 11.00 2.75 2.99
N PRO A 74 12.20 2.42 3.47
CA PRO A 74 12.45 1.18 4.19
C PRO A 74 11.53 1.01 5.39
N PHE A 75 11.06 -0.22 5.65
CA PHE A 75 10.05 -0.48 6.66
C PHE A 75 10.16 -1.86 7.29
N PHE A 76 9.51 -2.02 8.44
CA PHE A 76 9.23 -3.30 9.07
C PHE A 76 7.77 -3.70 8.82
N ILE A 77 7.47 -4.99 8.85
CA ILE A 77 6.09 -5.43 8.81
C ILE A 77 5.57 -5.70 10.22
N GLY A 78 4.28 -5.40 10.39
CA GLY A 78 3.55 -5.74 11.60
C GLY A 78 3.28 -7.24 11.71
N ALA A 79 2.43 -7.59 12.66
CA ALA A 79 2.00 -8.96 12.92
C ALA A 79 1.41 -9.68 11.70
N ASP A 80 0.87 -10.87 11.88
CA ASP A 80 0.38 -11.75 10.82
C ASP A 80 -0.63 -11.09 9.86
N GLY A 81 -0.69 -11.58 8.62
CA GLY A 81 -1.62 -11.11 7.60
C GLY A 81 -1.09 -9.99 6.71
N VAL A 82 0.19 -9.67 6.78
CA VAL A 82 0.86 -8.74 5.86
C VAL A 82 1.54 -9.52 4.73
N LYS A 83 1.41 -9.03 3.50
CA LYS A 83 2.12 -9.51 2.32
C LYS A 83 2.92 -8.38 1.70
N ILE A 84 4.20 -8.62 1.40
CA ILE A 84 5.05 -7.70 0.63
C ILE A 84 5.12 -8.22 -0.79
N LEU A 85 4.74 -7.36 -1.75
CA LEU A 85 4.66 -7.70 -3.15
C LEU A 85 5.60 -6.81 -3.96
N ARG A 86 6.29 -7.42 -4.91
CA ARG A 86 7.18 -6.74 -5.87
C ARG A 86 6.79 -7.11 -7.31
N PRO A 87 7.13 -6.28 -8.29
CA PRO A 87 7.04 -6.67 -9.69
C PRO A 87 7.86 -7.94 -9.94
N LYS A 88 7.29 -8.91 -10.64
CA LYS A 88 8.02 -10.10 -11.08
C LYS A 88 8.98 -9.77 -12.22
N ASN A 89 8.61 -8.80 -13.06
CA ASN A 89 9.44 -8.26 -14.11
C ASN A 89 9.87 -6.84 -13.74
N THR A 90 11.16 -6.58 -13.71
CA THR A 90 11.76 -5.28 -13.39
C THR A 90 11.43 -4.17 -14.40
N GLN A 91 10.88 -4.51 -15.57
CA GLN A 91 10.39 -3.54 -16.56
C GLN A 91 8.98 -3.02 -16.23
N ASP A 92 8.23 -3.69 -15.37
CA ASP A 92 6.92 -3.22 -14.93
C ASP A 92 7.05 -2.23 -13.79
N SER A 93 6.34 -1.10 -13.89
CA SER A 93 6.32 -0.08 -12.85
C SER A 93 5.66 -0.60 -11.57
N PRO A 94 6.36 -0.56 -10.42
CA PRO A 94 5.74 -0.92 -9.13
C PRO A 94 4.49 -0.09 -8.84
N LYS A 95 4.50 1.20 -9.18
CA LYS A 95 3.38 2.12 -8.97
C LYS A 95 2.19 1.76 -9.86
N TYR A 96 2.44 1.41 -11.13
CA TYR A 96 1.39 0.92 -12.02
C TYR A 96 0.75 -0.35 -11.46
N LEU A 97 1.56 -1.31 -11.02
CA LEU A 97 1.05 -2.55 -10.44
C LEU A 97 0.27 -2.31 -9.14
N PHE A 98 0.67 -1.32 -8.34
CA PHE A 98 -0.13 -0.90 -7.18
C PHE A 98 -1.53 -0.46 -7.61
N TYR A 99 -1.67 0.42 -8.59
CA TYR A 99 -2.97 0.85 -9.10
C TYR A 99 -3.75 -0.29 -9.77
N ALA A 100 -3.06 -1.15 -10.52
CA ALA A 100 -3.70 -2.31 -11.15
C ALA A 100 -4.30 -3.28 -10.10
N LEU A 101 -3.61 -3.46 -8.97
CA LEU A 101 -4.12 -4.28 -7.87
C LEU A 101 -5.28 -3.60 -7.14
N GLN A 102 -5.25 -2.27 -6.97
CA GLN A 102 -6.37 -1.51 -6.40
C GLN A 102 -7.63 -1.58 -7.29
N ALA A 103 -7.44 -1.54 -8.61
CA ALA A 103 -8.54 -1.66 -9.57
C ALA A 103 -9.09 -3.10 -9.69
N ALA A 104 -8.34 -4.10 -9.22
CA ALA A 104 -8.77 -5.47 -9.27
C ALA A 104 -9.94 -5.71 -8.29
N ARG A 105 -10.95 -6.47 -8.75
CA ARG A 105 -12.10 -6.82 -7.92
C ARG A 105 -11.75 -7.96 -6.97
N ILE A 106 -11.12 -7.65 -5.85
CA ILE A 106 -10.82 -8.63 -4.81
C ILE A 106 -12.13 -9.03 -4.13
N PRO A 107 -12.53 -10.32 -4.16
CA PRO A 107 -13.78 -10.77 -3.57
C PRO A 107 -13.76 -10.54 -2.05
N ASP A 108 -14.91 -10.19 -1.50
CA ASP A 108 -15.10 -10.13 -0.05
C ASP A 108 -15.45 -11.53 0.47
N LEU A 109 -14.53 -12.12 1.21
CA LEU A 109 -14.68 -13.45 1.81
C LEU A 109 -15.02 -13.37 3.32
N GLY A 110 -15.47 -12.20 3.79
CA GLY A 110 -15.71 -11.94 5.20
C GLY A 110 -14.41 -11.99 6.01
N TYR A 111 -14.48 -12.51 7.24
CA TYR A 111 -13.32 -12.62 8.14
C TYR A 111 -12.44 -13.83 7.76
N SER A 112 -11.87 -13.79 6.56
CA SER A 112 -10.99 -14.85 6.06
C SER A 112 -9.73 -14.26 5.41
N ARG A 113 -8.80 -15.15 5.01
CA ARG A 113 -7.60 -14.75 4.28
C ARG A 113 -7.91 -14.60 2.80
N HIS A 114 -7.67 -13.41 2.26
CA HIS A 114 -7.99 -13.05 0.88
C HIS A 114 -6.86 -13.34 -0.12
N PHE A 115 -5.61 -13.50 0.36
CA PHE A 115 -4.45 -13.60 -0.52
C PHE A 115 -4.50 -14.81 -1.48
N LYS A 116 -5.16 -15.90 -1.05
CA LYS A 116 -5.38 -17.05 -1.94
C LYS A 116 -6.26 -16.66 -3.14
N ALA A 117 -7.34 -15.90 -2.90
CA ALA A 117 -8.21 -15.42 -3.96
C ALA A 117 -7.53 -14.35 -4.83
N VAL A 118 -6.68 -13.50 -4.25
CA VAL A 118 -5.89 -12.52 -5.00
C VAL A 118 -4.99 -13.18 -6.05
N LYS A 119 -4.39 -14.33 -5.75
CA LYS A 119 -3.55 -15.07 -6.69
C LYS A 119 -4.28 -15.55 -7.94
N GLU A 120 -5.60 -15.71 -7.86
CA GLU A 120 -6.44 -16.16 -8.97
C GLU A 120 -6.98 -15.01 -9.84
N LEU A 121 -6.73 -13.77 -9.43
CA LEU A 121 -7.18 -12.58 -10.19
C LEU A 121 -6.48 -12.49 -11.54
N ASP A 122 -7.24 -12.11 -12.56
CA ASP A 122 -6.69 -11.73 -13.84
C ASP A 122 -6.26 -10.26 -13.81
N ILE A 123 -4.99 -10.02 -14.09
CA ILE A 123 -4.37 -8.70 -14.12
C ILE A 123 -4.06 -8.31 -15.55
N ARG A 124 -4.28 -7.05 -15.89
CA ARG A 124 -3.91 -6.47 -17.19
C ARG A 124 -2.72 -5.54 -17.00
N VAL A 125 -1.69 -5.75 -17.80
CA VAL A 125 -0.47 -4.93 -17.77
C VAL A 125 -0.20 -4.41 -19.18
N CYS A 126 -0.24 -3.10 -19.34
CA CYS A 126 0.00 -2.42 -20.61
C CYS A 126 1.50 -2.23 -20.90
N SER A 127 1.84 -1.59 -22.01
CA SER A 127 3.23 -1.27 -22.36
C SER A 127 3.86 -0.32 -21.33
N LYS A 128 5.18 -0.25 -21.29
CA LYS A 128 5.91 0.59 -20.33
C LYS A 128 5.55 2.07 -20.46
N GLU A 129 5.37 2.53 -21.69
CA GLU A 129 5.01 3.91 -22.01
C GLU A 129 3.58 4.23 -21.49
N GLU A 130 2.63 3.33 -21.75
CA GLU A 130 1.27 3.45 -21.24
C GLU A 130 1.22 3.37 -19.71
N GLN A 131 2.04 2.50 -19.07
CA GLN A 131 2.16 2.44 -17.61
C GLN A 131 2.59 3.80 -17.04
N ALA A 132 3.61 4.44 -17.63
CA ALA A 132 4.12 5.73 -17.17
C ALA A 132 3.05 6.83 -17.29
N GLU A 133 2.29 6.85 -18.38
CA GLU A 133 1.22 7.82 -18.57
C GLU A 133 0.07 7.61 -17.57
N ILE A 134 -0.37 6.37 -17.38
CA ILE A 134 -1.43 6.03 -16.42
C ILE A 134 -1.00 6.42 -15.00
N VAL A 135 0.23 6.11 -14.60
CA VAL A 135 0.76 6.48 -13.28
C VAL A 135 0.72 7.99 -13.11
N ARG A 136 1.23 8.77 -14.08
CA ARG A 136 1.23 10.23 -14.02
C ARG A 136 -0.19 10.82 -13.84
N ILE A 137 -1.17 10.26 -14.54
CA ILE A 137 -2.57 10.72 -14.45
C ILE A 137 -3.14 10.38 -13.06
N LEU A 138 -2.96 9.14 -12.59
CA LEU A 138 -3.50 8.70 -11.30
C LEU A 138 -2.84 9.42 -10.13
N GLU A 139 -1.52 9.64 -10.16
CA GLU A 139 -0.83 10.44 -9.14
C GLU A 139 -1.32 11.89 -9.10
N SER A 140 -1.63 12.48 -10.27
CA SER A 140 -2.24 13.82 -10.32
C SER A 140 -3.61 13.86 -9.67
N ILE A 141 -4.41 12.80 -9.85
CA ILE A 141 -5.72 12.65 -9.22
C ILE A 141 -5.58 12.46 -7.71
N ASP A 142 -4.68 11.58 -7.25
CA ASP A 142 -4.41 11.36 -5.83
C ASP A 142 -3.98 12.67 -5.15
N PHE A 143 -3.08 13.43 -5.77
CA PHE A 143 -2.66 14.75 -5.29
C PHE A 143 -3.85 15.73 -5.15
N LEU A 144 -4.74 15.78 -6.14
CA LEU A 144 -5.93 16.63 -6.07
C LEU A 144 -6.89 16.21 -4.95
N ILE A 145 -7.09 14.90 -4.76
CA ILE A 145 -7.93 14.36 -3.70
C ILE A 145 -7.32 14.74 -2.33
N GLU A 146 -6.01 14.60 -2.15
CA GLU A 146 -5.34 14.97 -0.91
C GLU A 146 -5.48 16.46 -0.60
N LYS A 147 -5.29 17.33 -1.61
CA LYS A 147 -5.50 18.77 -1.47
C LYS A 147 -6.93 19.12 -1.07
N ARG A 148 -7.93 18.47 -1.65
CA ARG A 148 -9.33 18.66 -1.26
C ARG A 148 -9.62 18.21 0.17
N HIS A 149 -9.02 17.12 0.63
CA HIS A 149 -9.13 16.70 2.02
C HIS A 149 -8.49 17.71 2.98
N GLU A 150 -7.35 18.29 2.63
CA GLU A 150 -6.74 19.39 3.40
C GLU A 150 -7.65 20.62 3.47
N GLU A 151 -8.19 21.06 2.35
CA GLU A 151 -9.14 22.19 2.28
C GLU A 151 -10.35 21.96 3.20
N VAL A 152 -10.97 20.79 3.16
CA VAL A 152 -12.10 20.42 4.04
C VAL A 152 -11.69 20.50 5.50
N ARG A 153 -10.52 19.97 5.87
CA ARG A 153 -10.02 20.05 7.26
C ARG A 153 -9.83 21.49 7.72
N TYR A 154 -9.29 22.38 6.87
CA TYR A 154 -9.13 23.80 7.19
C TYR A 154 -10.48 24.49 7.37
N LEU A 155 -11.47 24.21 6.52
CA LEU A 155 -12.82 24.74 6.65
C LEU A 155 -13.48 24.28 7.96
N ASP A 156 -13.36 23.01 8.31
CA ASP A 156 -13.87 22.47 9.58
C ASP A 156 -13.24 23.14 10.79
N GLN A 157 -11.92 23.41 10.74
CA GLN A 157 -11.22 24.14 11.79
C GLN A 157 -11.70 25.59 11.90
N ALA A 158 -11.87 26.27 10.75
CA ALA A 158 -12.36 27.65 10.71
C ALA A 158 -13.78 27.78 11.26
N VAL A 159 -14.65 26.82 10.94
CA VAL A 159 -16.02 26.76 11.49
C VAL A 159 -15.96 26.57 13.01
N LYS A 160 -15.19 25.58 13.49
CA LYS A 160 -15.05 25.29 14.93
C LYS A 160 -14.50 26.48 15.72
N SER A 161 -13.50 27.19 15.20
CA SER A 161 -12.92 28.35 15.88
C SER A 161 -13.95 29.47 16.05
N ARG A 162 -14.79 29.72 15.04
CA ARG A 162 -15.86 30.75 15.12
C ARG A 162 -16.94 30.42 16.15
N PHE A 163 -17.24 29.15 16.38
CA PHE A 163 -18.22 28.70 17.38
C PHE A 163 -17.69 28.71 18.81
N ILE A 164 -16.38 28.76 19.01
CA ILE A 164 -15.75 28.83 20.37
C ILE A 164 -15.61 30.29 20.83
N GLU A 165 -15.63 31.27 19.90
CA GLU A 165 -15.54 32.70 20.19
C GLU A 165 -16.90 33.37 20.47
N LEU A 166 -18.02 32.62 20.43
CA LEU A 166 -19.36 33.04 20.76
C LEU A 166 -19.82 32.43 22.11
#